data_2b40dbde594ee378cc5bf248f8889495
#
_entry.id   2b40dbde594ee378cc5bf248f8889495
#
_cell.length_a   1.000
_cell.length_b   1.000
_cell.length_c   1.000
_cell.angle_alpha   90.00
_cell.angle_beta   90.00
_cell.angle_gamma   90.00
#
_symmetry.space_group_name_H-M   'P 1'
#
loop_
_entity.id
_entity.type
_entity.pdbx_description
1 polymer ?
#
loop_
_entity_poly.entity_id
_entity_poly.type
_entity_poly.pdbx_seq_one_letter_code
_entity_poly.pdbx_strand_id
1 'polypeptide(L)'
;MRVISGSAKGTKLKTPDGLLTRPTSDRVKEAVFSIVQFEVQGSRFLDLFGGSGQMAIEALSRGAASAVIVDGRREACKLIGDNLRLTRLSDKAKVVQSDYLSYLGHCREVFDLIFLDPPYAEVFLENALKKISEIDILSDRGIIICERPAEKSLDMAIEGLTRGKDYRYGKTWITLFRKAGTEV
;
A
#
# COMPACT_ATOMS: atom_id res chain seq x y z
N MET A 1 15.88 7.12 -1.56
CA MET A 1 14.93 6.00 -1.35
C MET A 1 15.59 4.71 -1.77
N ARG A 2 15.41 3.62 -1.03
CA ARG A 2 16.04 2.31 -1.26
C ARG A 2 15.16 1.18 -0.73
N VAL A 3 15.40 -0.05 -1.18
CA VAL A 3 14.83 -1.26 -0.58
C VAL A 3 15.55 -1.55 0.74
N ILE A 4 14.78 -1.75 1.81
CA ILE A 4 15.31 -1.90 3.19
C ILE A 4 15.69 -3.34 3.48
N SER A 5 14.88 -4.31 3.04
CA SER A 5 15.04 -5.72 3.40
C SER A 5 14.72 -6.67 2.24
N GLY A 6 15.02 -7.96 2.43
CA GLY A 6 14.66 -9.02 1.48
C GLY A 6 15.64 -9.18 0.31
N SER A 7 15.15 -9.78 -0.77
CA SER A 7 15.96 -10.22 -1.93
C SER A 7 16.60 -9.06 -2.71
N ALA A 8 15.96 -7.86 -2.70
CA ALA A 8 16.44 -6.67 -3.39
C ALA A 8 17.06 -5.62 -2.43
N LYS A 9 17.38 -6.00 -1.18
CA LYS A 9 17.93 -5.12 -0.14
C LYS A 9 19.09 -4.26 -0.68
N GLY A 10 19.04 -2.95 -0.35
CA GLY A 10 20.08 -1.97 -0.71
C GLY A 10 19.92 -1.36 -2.10
N THR A 11 19.07 -1.90 -2.97
CA THR A 11 18.82 -1.35 -4.30
C THR A 11 18.25 0.07 -4.19
N LYS A 12 18.92 1.03 -4.81
CA LYS A 12 18.44 2.41 -4.91
C LYS A 12 17.29 2.49 -5.90
N LEU A 13 16.16 3.04 -5.48
CA LEU A 13 15.00 3.27 -6.34
C LEU A 13 15.05 4.69 -6.92
N LYS A 14 14.60 4.84 -8.17
CA LYS A 14 14.34 6.14 -8.79
C LYS A 14 13.19 6.82 -8.03
N THR A 15 13.27 8.13 -7.92
CA THR A 15 12.23 8.97 -7.30
C THR A 15 11.56 9.84 -8.36
N PRO A 16 10.30 10.25 -8.18
CA PRO A 16 9.67 11.22 -9.05
C PRO A 16 10.49 12.51 -9.10
N ASP A 17 10.58 13.13 -10.27
CA ASP A 17 11.15 14.47 -10.42
C ASP A 17 10.17 15.49 -9.85
N GLY A 18 10.64 16.38 -8.95
CA GLY A 18 9.86 17.46 -8.36
C GLY A 18 9.40 17.23 -6.92
N LEU A 19 9.15 18.36 -6.21
CA LEU A 19 8.83 18.41 -4.77
C LEU A 19 7.38 18.04 -4.40
N LEU A 20 6.57 17.57 -5.35
CA LEU A 20 5.11 17.42 -5.15
C LEU A 20 4.68 16.14 -4.42
N THR A 21 5.56 15.17 -4.25
CA THR A 21 5.24 13.97 -3.46
C THR A 21 6.34 13.75 -2.43
N ARG A 22 5.97 13.81 -1.15
CA ARG A 22 6.85 13.39 -0.06
C ARG A 22 6.89 11.85 -0.06
N PRO A 23 8.01 11.21 -0.46
CA PRO A 23 8.07 9.77 -0.39
C PRO A 23 7.90 9.30 1.06
N THR A 24 7.18 8.20 1.28
CA THR A 24 7.21 7.49 2.55
C THR A 24 8.66 7.31 2.97
N SER A 25 9.02 7.86 4.13
CA SER A 25 10.41 7.82 4.59
C SER A 25 10.85 6.38 4.83
N ASP A 26 12.15 6.09 4.70
CA ASP A 26 12.71 4.77 5.02
C ASP A 26 12.27 4.30 6.41
N ARG A 27 12.17 5.23 7.40
CA ARG A 27 11.71 4.95 8.76
C ARG A 27 10.24 4.52 8.82
N VAL A 28 9.35 5.19 8.09
CA VAL A 28 7.92 4.84 8.07
C VAL A 28 7.73 3.51 7.35
N LYS A 29 8.41 3.30 6.23
CA LYS A 29 8.40 2.04 5.50
C LYS A 29 8.86 0.86 6.37
N GLU A 30 9.98 1.01 7.08
CA GLU A 30 10.48 0.01 8.02
C GLU A 30 9.47 -0.28 9.12
N ALA A 31 8.83 0.75 9.67
CA ALA A 31 7.80 0.63 10.68
C ALA A 31 6.57 -0.14 10.18
N VAL A 32 6.05 0.21 8.99
CA VAL A 32 4.93 -0.51 8.36
C VAL A 32 5.24 -1.99 8.23
N PHE A 33 6.41 -2.34 7.65
CA PHE A 33 6.78 -3.74 7.46
C PHE A 33 7.18 -4.46 8.76
N SER A 34 7.49 -3.75 9.82
CA SER A 34 7.65 -4.36 11.16
C SER A 34 6.31 -4.71 11.79
N ILE A 35 5.28 -3.89 11.57
CA ILE A 35 3.91 -4.15 12.07
C ILE A 35 3.32 -5.41 11.42
N VAL A 36 3.51 -5.57 10.11
CA VAL A 36 2.93 -6.68 9.32
C VAL A 36 3.95 -7.75 8.94
N GLN A 37 5.03 -7.89 9.70
CA GLN A 37 6.17 -8.75 9.33
C GLN A 37 5.81 -10.22 9.10
N PHE A 38 4.81 -10.73 9.81
CA PHE A 38 4.40 -12.13 9.73
C PHE A 38 3.38 -12.39 8.61
N GLU A 39 2.76 -11.34 8.07
CA GLU A 39 1.74 -11.40 7.03
C GLU A 39 2.29 -11.16 5.63
N VAL A 40 3.54 -10.70 5.51
CA VAL A 40 4.13 -10.36 4.19
C VAL A 40 4.49 -11.59 3.38
N GLN A 41 5.08 -12.61 4.02
CA GLN A 41 5.55 -13.80 3.31
C GLN A 41 4.40 -14.53 2.62
N GLY A 42 4.49 -14.67 1.29
CA GLY A 42 3.47 -15.35 0.47
C GLY A 42 2.20 -14.53 0.22
N SER A 43 2.11 -13.29 0.71
CA SER A 43 0.93 -12.44 0.56
C SER A 43 0.73 -11.93 -0.88
N ARG A 44 -0.52 -11.64 -1.20
CA ARG A 44 -0.94 -10.85 -2.37
C ARG A 44 -1.09 -9.40 -1.90
N PHE A 45 -0.26 -8.51 -2.43
CA PHE A 45 -0.16 -7.11 -2.00
C PHE A 45 -0.86 -6.19 -3.01
N LEU A 46 -1.68 -5.26 -2.52
CA LEU A 46 -2.22 -4.16 -3.33
C LEU A 46 -1.65 -2.83 -2.83
N ASP A 47 -1.01 -2.07 -3.71
CA ASP A 47 -0.63 -0.67 -3.52
C ASP A 47 -1.57 0.20 -4.36
N LEU A 48 -2.57 0.83 -3.74
CA LEU A 48 -3.64 1.52 -4.45
C LEU A 48 -3.24 2.94 -4.90
N PHE A 49 -2.12 3.46 -4.40
CA PHE A 49 -1.57 4.79 -4.73
C PHE A 49 -0.05 4.67 -4.93
N GLY A 50 0.36 3.96 -5.96
CA GLY A 50 1.69 3.40 -6.15
C GLY A 50 2.87 4.37 -6.10
N GLY A 51 2.70 5.60 -6.60
CA GLY A 51 3.75 6.61 -6.60
C GLY A 51 5.05 6.16 -7.28
N SER A 52 6.04 5.79 -6.50
CA SER A 52 7.30 5.19 -6.99
C SER A 52 7.32 3.66 -6.98
N GLY A 53 6.28 3.02 -6.44
CA GLY A 53 6.18 1.59 -6.23
C GLY A 53 6.96 1.05 -5.02
N GLN A 54 7.50 1.94 -4.18
CA GLN A 54 8.43 1.55 -3.12
C GLN A 54 7.83 0.58 -2.09
N MET A 55 6.53 0.70 -1.77
CA MET A 55 5.87 -0.17 -0.78
C MET A 55 5.65 -1.58 -1.35
N ALA A 56 5.12 -1.68 -2.55
CA ALA A 56 4.94 -2.95 -3.23
C ALA A 56 6.29 -3.65 -3.52
N ILE A 57 7.31 -2.91 -3.95
CA ILE A 57 8.66 -3.45 -4.17
C ILE A 57 9.26 -3.96 -2.86
N GLU A 58 9.09 -3.24 -1.76
CA GLU A 58 9.53 -3.69 -0.44
C GLU A 58 8.79 -4.98 -0.02
N ALA A 59 7.45 -5.05 -0.22
CA ALA A 59 6.67 -6.26 0.05
C ALA A 59 7.17 -7.46 -0.76
N LEU A 60 7.36 -7.29 -2.07
CA LEU A 60 7.89 -8.34 -2.95
C LEU A 60 9.30 -8.77 -2.55
N SER A 61 10.17 -7.81 -2.21
CA SER A 61 11.54 -8.09 -1.73
C SER A 61 11.55 -8.89 -0.43
N ARG A 62 10.56 -8.70 0.44
CA ARG A 62 10.36 -9.43 1.70
C ARG A 62 9.61 -10.75 1.54
N GLY A 63 9.24 -11.13 0.31
CA GLY A 63 8.67 -12.44 0.00
C GLY A 63 7.17 -12.47 -0.23
N ALA A 64 6.51 -11.33 -0.48
CA ALA A 64 5.16 -11.35 -1.00
C ALA A 64 5.12 -12.15 -2.32
N ALA A 65 4.05 -12.91 -2.53
CA ALA A 65 3.90 -13.77 -3.71
C ALA A 65 3.68 -12.93 -4.98
N SER A 66 2.86 -11.90 -4.87
CA SER A 66 2.55 -10.99 -5.97
C SER A 66 2.18 -9.60 -5.46
N ALA A 67 2.27 -8.61 -6.35
CA ALA A 67 1.78 -7.27 -6.07
C ALA A 67 1.03 -6.68 -7.26
N VAL A 68 -0.07 -5.96 -6.97
CA VAL A 68 -0.72 -5.06 -7.92
C VAL A 68 -0.46 -3.63 -7.46
N ILE A 69 -0.02 -2.78 -8.38
CA ILE A 69 0.37 -1.40 -8.10
C ILE A 69 -0.45 -0.49 -9.01
N VAL A 70 -1.28 0.34 -8.42
CA VAL A 70 -2.19 1.24 -9.14
C VAL A 70 -1.73 2.68 -8.98
N ASP A 71 -1.66 3.42 -10.06
CA ASP A 71 -1.50 4.88 -10.04
C ASP A 71 -2.20 5.49 -11.26
N GLY A 72 -2.86 6.62 -11.07
CA GLY A 72 -3.56 7.31 -12.17
C GLY A 72 -2.61 7.99 -13.17
N ARG A 73 -1.37 8.28 -12.78
CA ARG A 73 -0.40 9.03 -13.58
C ARG A 73 0.48 8.10 -14.40
N ARG A 74 0.56 8.37 -15.71
CA ARG A 74 1.39 7.60 -16.63
C ARG A 74 2.88 7.62 -16.25
N GLU A 75 3.38 8.76 -15.80
CA GLU A 75 4.77 8.95 -15.38
C GLU A 75 5.10 8.09 -14.14
N ALA A 76 4.17 8.00 -13.19
CA ALA A 76 4.30 7.13 -12.03
C ALA A 76 4.35 5.66 -12.45
N CYS A 77 3.45 5.21 -13.31
CA CYS A 77 3.45 3.84 -13.82
C CYS A 77 4.76 3.49 -14.56
N LYS A 78 5.31 4.42 -15.34
CA LYS A 78 6.61 4.24 -15.98
C LYS A 78 7.73 4.12 -14.95
N LEU A 79 7.74 4.99 -13.93
CA LEU A 79 8.71 4.98 -12.85
C LEU A 79 8.65 3.68 -12.05
N ILE A 80 7.44 3.20 -11.72
CA ILE A 80 7.22 1.91 -11.05
C ILE A 80 7.82 0.78 -11.88
N GLY A 81 7.54 0.75 -13.19
CA GLY A 81 8.10 -0.26 -14.09
C GLY A 81 9.64 -0.23 -14.15
N ASP A 82 10.25 0.96 -14.12
CA ASP A 82 11.71 1.11 -14.05
C ASP A 82 12.26 0.56 -12.74
N ASN A 83 11.62 0.87 -11.60
CA ASN A 83 12.04 0.41 -10.28
C ASN A 83 11.88 -1.12 -10.13
N LEU A 84 10.82 -1.70 -10.69
CA LEU A 84 10.62 -3.15 -10.73
C LEU A 84 11.73 -3.85 -11.52
N ARG A 85 12.14 -3.28 -12.66
CA ARG A 85 13.29 -3.80 -13.45
C ARG A 85 14.60 -3.71 -12.69
N LEU A 86 14.89 -2.59 -12.04
CA LEU A 86 16.08 -2.40 -11.21
C LEU A 86 16.20 -3.43 -10.08
N THR A 87 15.06 -3.80 -9.50
CA THR A 87 14.97 -4.77 -8.41
C THR A 87 14.81 -6.22 -8.86
N ARG A 88 14.62 -6.48 -10.17
CA ARG A 88 14.37 -7.80 -10.77
C ARG A 88 13.10 -8.46 -10.21
N LEU A 89 12.05 -7.65 -9.95
CA LEU A 89 10.78 -8.11 -9.38
C LEU A 89 9.59 -7.95 -10.34
N SER A 90 9.86 -7.64 -11.63
CA SER A 90 8.83 -7.36 -12.63
C SER A 90 7.86 -8.51 -12.87
N ASP A 91 8.32 -9.75 -12.79
CA ASP A 91 7.54 -10.98 -12.99
C ASP A 91 6.55 -11.28 -11.85
N LYS A 92 6.71 -10.61 -10.70
CA LYS A 92 5.82 -10.72 -9.55
C LYS A 92 4.88 -9.54 -9.39
N ALA A 93 4.94 -8.55 -10.28
CA ALA A 93 4.19 -7.31 -10.14
C ALA A 93 3.36 -6.99 -11.39
N LYS A 94 2.14 -6.51 -11.16
CA LYS A 94 1.27 -5.94 -12.19
C LYS A 94 1.10 -4.45 -11.92
N VAL A 95 1.50 -3.61 -12.87
CA VAL A 95 1.31 -2.16 -12.80
C VAL A 95 0.06 -1.79 -13.60
N VAL A 96 -0.87 -1.07 -12.97
CA VAL A 96 -2.14 -0.67 -13.57
C VAL A 96 -2.25 0.84 -13.58
N GLN A 97 -2.31 1.44 -14.76
CA GLN A 97 -2.62 2.86 -14.90
C GLN A 97 -4.14 3.06 -14.83
N SER A 98 -4.64 3.49 -13.69
CA SER A 98 -6.08 3.73 -13.46
C SER A 98 -6.29 4.70 -12.30
N ASP A 99 -7.40 5.40 -12.33
CA ASP A 99 -7.97 5.99 -11.12
C ASP A 99 -8.34 4.86 -10.12
N TYR A 100 -8.14 5.10 -8.82
CA TYR A 100 -8.31 4.09 -7.79
C TYR A 100 -9.75 3.56 -7.67
N LEU A 101 -10.77 4.43 -7.81
CA LEU A 101 -12.17 3.99 -7.79
C LEU A 101 -12.54 3.19 -9.04
N SER A 102 -12.04 3.63 -10.20
CA SER A 102 -12.21 2.89 -11.45
C SER A 102 -11.56 1.51 -11.38
N TYR A 103 -10.35 1.40 -10.81
CA TYR A 103 -9.70 0.12 -10.57
C TYR A 103 -10.54 -0.76 -9.64
N LEU A 104 -10.93 -0.24 -8.47
CA LEU A 104 -11.74 -0.98 -7.51
C LEU A 104 -13.08 -1.43 -8.10
N GLY A 105 -13.74 -0.61 -8.93
CA GLY A 105 -15.00 -0.96 -9.58
C GLY A 105 -14.95 -2.23 -10.45
N HIS A 106 -13.76 -2.56 -10.98
CA HIS A 106 -13.54 -3.72 -11.84
C HIS A 106 -12.71 -4.83 -11.18
N CYS A 107 -12.17 -4.59 -9.97
CA CYS A 107 -11.34 -5.54 -9.26
C CYS A 107 -12.15 -6.76 -8.80
N ARG A 108 -11.58 -7.95 -9.00
CA ARG A 108 -12.14 -9.23 -8.52
C ARG A 108 -11.06 -10.07 -7.82
N GLU A 109 -9.84 -9.55 -7.76
CA GLU A 109 -8.73 -10.18 -7.07
C GLU A 109 -8.87 -9.94 -5.57
N VAL A 110 -8.50 -10.92 -4.75
CA VAL A 110 -8.50 -10.82 -3.28
C VAL A 110 -7.06 -10.63 -2.81
N PHE A 111 -6.86 -9.70 -1.87
CA PHE A 111 -5.54 -9.33 -1.35
C PHE A 111 -5.43 -9.63 0.14
N ASP A 112 -4.20 -9.96 0.54
CA ASP A 112 -3.88 -10.22 1.95
C ASP A 112 -3.38 -8.95 2.65
N LEU A 113 -2.71 -8.08 1.90
CA LEU A 113 -2.26 -6.76 2.37
C LEU A 113 -2.67 -5.69 1.35
N ILE A 114 -3.34 -4.64 1.81
CA ILE A 114 -3.71 -3.48 0.99
C ILE A 114 -3.10 -2.22 1.62
N PHE A 115 -2.29 -1.50 0.85
CA PHE A 115 -1.66 -0.26 1.30
C PHE A 115 -2.33 0.96 0.64
N LEU A 116 -2.66 1.96 1.46
CA LEU A 116 -3.34 3.18 1.07
C LEU A 116 -2.54 4.39 1.56
N ASP A 117 -1.93 5.15 0.64
CA ASP A 117 -1.26 6.45 0.89
C ASP A 117 -1.68 7.47 -0.16
N PRO A 118 -2.93 7.95 -0.14
CA PRO A 118 -3.42 8.91 -1.11
C PRO A 118 -2.83 10.31 -0.92
N PRO A 119 -2.72 11.13 -1.99
CA PRO A 119 -2.15 12.47 -1.93
C PRO A 119 -2.96 13.46 -1.07
N TYR A 120 -4.26 13.20 -0.86
CA TYR A 120 -5.18 14.01 -0.04
C TYR A 120 -6.00 13.09 0.87
N ALA A 121 -5.45 12.80 2.04
CA ALA A 121 -5.78 11.62 2.82
C ALA A 121 -7.27 11.36 3.16
N GLU A 122 -8.07 12.37 3.58
CA GLU A 122 -9.38 12.05 4.19
C GLU A 122 -10.39 11.47 3.23
N VAL A 123 -10.77 12.21 2.19
CA VAL A 123 -11.83 11.78 1.25
C VAL A 123 -11.43 10.53 0.46
N PHE A 124 -10.17 10.45 0.04
CA PHE A 124 -9.69 9.30 -0.72
C PHE A 124 -9.61 8.04 0.12
N LEU A 125 -9.14 8.14 1.37
CA LEU A 125 -9.08 7.00 2.30
C LEU A 125 -10.46 6.47 2.62
N GLU A 126 -11.41 7.36 2.94
CA GLU A 126 -12.79 6.98 3.23
C GLU A 126 -13.43 6.24 2.05
N ASN A 127 -13.36 6.83 0.86
CA ASN A 127 -13.94 6.23 -0.34
C ASN A 127 -13.28 4.89 -0.69
N ALA A 128 -11.95 4.79 -0.56
CA ALA A 128 -11.23 3.55 -0.80
C ALA A 128 -11.65 2.46 0.19
N LEU A 129 -11.69 2.77 1.50
CA LEU A 129 -12.09 1.82 2.54
C LEU A 129 -13.53 1.32 2.35
N LYS A 130 -14.49 2.23 2.09
CA LYS A 130 -15.88 1.87 1.79
C LYS A 130 -15.97 0.95 0.58
N LYS A 131 -15.26 1.30 -0.50
CA LYS A 131 -15.31 0.50 -1.73
C LYS A 131 -14.64 -0.85 -1.57
N ILE A 132 -13.51 -0.94 -0.87
CA ILE A 132 -12.82 -2.21 -0.57
C ILE A 132 -13.73 -3.14 0.23
N SER A 133 -14.43 -2.61 1.24
CA SER A 133 -15.39 -3.39 2.04
C SER A 133 -16.58 -3.86 1.21
N GLU A 134 -17.16 -2.97 0.40
CA GLU A 134 -18.33 -3.27 -0.46
C GLU A 134 -18.04 -4.42 -1.43
N ILE A 135 -16.86 -4.42 -2.06
CA ILE A 135 -16.52 -5.42 -3.09
C ILE A 135 -15.78 -6.65 -2.54
N ASP A 136 -15.53 -6.67 -1.25
CA ASP A 136 -14.97 -7.79 -0.49
C ASP A 136 -13.65 -8.36 -1.05
N ILE A 137 -12.70 -7.48 -1.36
CA ILE A 137 -11.39 -7.85 -1.90
C ILE A 137 -10.29 -8.04 -0.84
N LEU A 138 -10.61 -7.92 0.43
CA LEU A 138 -9.70 -8.23 1.54
C LEU A 138 -9.89 -9.70 1.94
N SER A 139 -8.80 -10.45 2.08
CA SER A 139 -8.88 -11.83 2.58
C SER A 139 -9.30 -11.86 4.05
N ASP A 140 -9.77 -12.99 4.56
CA ASP A 140 -10.33 -13.10 5.91
C ASP A 140 -9.35 -12.67 7.02
N ARG A 141 -8.06 -12.93 6.84
CA ARG A 141 -6.99 -12.47 7.73
C ARG A 141 -6.24 -11.26 7.20
N GLY A 142 -6.75 -10.63 6.14
CA GLY A 142 -6.11 -9.52 5.48
C GLY A 142 -6.05 -8.26 6.33
N ILE A 143 -5.10 -7.39 5.98
CA ILE A 143 -4.89 -6.11 6.63
C ILE A 143 -4.90 -5.00 5.59
N ILE A 144 -5.69 -3.95 5.86
CA ILE A 144 -5.56 -2.69 5.16
C ILE A 144 -4.68 -1.78 6.02
N ILE A 145 -3.67 -1.18 5.40
CA ILE A 145 -2.69 -0.29 6.02
C ILE A 145 -2.89 1.10 5.44
N CYS A 146 -3.33 2.05 6.25
CA CYS A 146 -3.57 3.42 5.83
C CYS A 146 -2.46 4.33 6.36
N GLU A 147 -1.71 4.99 5.46
CA GLU A 147 -0.81 6.08 5.82
C GLU A 147 -1.57 7.41 5.74
N ARG A 148 -1.44 8.25 6.76
CA ARG A 148 -2.10 9.55 6.82
C ARG A 148 -1.29 10.57 7.62
N PRO A 149 -1.48 11.89 7.37
CA PRO A 149 -0.91 12.93 8.21
C PRO A 149 -1.44 12.87 9.65
N ALA A 150 -0.58 13.19 10.64
CA ALA A 150 -0.94 13.16 12.05
C ALA A 150 -2.02 14.16 12.45
N GLU A 151 -2.21 15.21 11.66
CA GLU A 151 -3.18 16.28 11.90
C GLU A 151 -4.60 15.90 11.49
N LYS A 152 -4.78 14.76 10.83
CA LYS A 152 -6.06 14.30 10.30
C LYS A 152 -6.54 13.07 11.05
N SER A 153 -7.71 13.14 11.65
CA SER A 153 -8.35 11.99 12.27
C SER A 153 -9.02 11.10 11.20
N LEU A 154 -9.11 9.82 11.46
CA LEU A 154 -9.84 8.86 10.65
C LEU A 154 -10.92 8.22 11.54
N ASP A 155 -11.78 9.07 12.14
CA ASP A 155 -12.75 8.68 13.17
C ASP A 155 -14.09 8.21 12.57
N MET A 156 -14.00 7.40 11.50
CA MET A 156 -15.18 6.86 10.85
C MET A 156 -15.31 5.37 11.08
N ALA A 157 -16.55 4.93 11.26
CA ALA A 157 -16.91 3.54 11.16
C ALA A 157 -17.12 3.16 9.69
N ILE A 158 -16.45 2.11 9.23
CA ILE A 158 -16.66 1.52 7.90
C ILE A 158 -17.36 0.19 8.11
N GLU A 159 -18.54 0.05 7.53
CA GLU A 159 -19.28 -1.22 7.58
C GLU A 159 -18.42 -2.36 7.02
N GLY A 160 -18.41 -3.51 7.68
CA GLY A 160 -17.60 -4.67 7.30
C GLY A 160 -16.11 -4.60 7.66
N LEU A 161 -15.63 -3.48 8.22
CA LEU A 161 -14.26 -3.34 8.67
C LEU A 161 -14.17 -2.96 10.15
N THR A 162 -13.23 -3.57 10.85
CA THR A 162 -12.85 -3.19 12.22
C THR A 162 -11.58 -2.37 12.17
N ARG A 163 -11.62 -1.16 12.73
CA ARG A 163 -10.43 -0.33 12.92
C ARG A 163 -9.57 -0.91 14.03
N GLY A 164 -8.31 -1.12 13.74
CA GLY A 164 -7.29 -1.56 14.69
C GLY A 164 -6.53 -0.39 15.31
N LYS A 165 -5.28 -0.67 15.69
CA LYS A 165 -4.38 0.27 16.37
C LYS A 165 -3.87 1.36 15.43
N ASP A 166 -3.68 2.57 15.99
CA ASP A 166 -2.93 3.65 15.37
C ASP A 166 -1.47 3.64 15.85
N TYR A 167 -0.55 3.82 14.91
CA TYR A 167 0.88 3.93 15.19
C TYR A 167 1.39 5.28 14.67
N ARG A 168 2.01 6.07 15.56
CA ARG A 168 2.52 7.40 15.23
C ARG A 168 4.02 7.38 14.94
N TYR A 169 4.39 7.89 13.78
CA TYR A 169 5.79 8.08 13.36
C TYR A 169 6.02 9.52 12.93
N GLY A 170 6.36 10.38 13.91
CA GLY A 170 6.53 11.81 13.68
C GLY A 170 5.24 12.49 13.24
N LYS A 171 5.20 12.95 11.97
CA LYS A 171 4.03 13.59 11.35
C LYS A 171 3.13 12.63 10.57
N THR A 172 3.40 11.34 10.62
CA THR A 172 2.66 10.29 9.92
C THR A 172 2.01 9.35 10.93
N TRP A 173 0.78 8.96 10.66
CA TRP A 173 0.08 7.89 11.35
C TRP A 173 -0.13 6.72 10.41
N ILE A 174 0.02 5.51 10.94
CA ILE A 174 -0.37 4.26 10.30
C ILE A 174 -1.57 3.70 11.05
N THR A 175 -2.70 3.60 10.36
CA THR A 175 -3.93 3.02 10.88
C THR A 175 -4.19 1.69 10.20
N LEU A 176 -4.52 0.65 10.96
CA LEU A 176 -4.84 -0.66 10.42
C LEU A 176 -6.34 -0.90 10.40
N PHE A 177 -6.82 -1.62 9.38
CA PHE A 177 -8.16 -2.16 9.34
C PHE A 177 -8.11 -3.65 8.99
N ARG A 178 -9.08 -4.41 9.52
CA ARG A 178 -9.31 -5.83 9.22
C ARG A 178 -10.79 -6.06 8.93
N LYS A 179 -11.15 -7.21 8.38
CA LYS A 179 -12.57 -7.59 8.28
C LYS A 179 -13.22 -7.63 9.68
N ALA A 180 -14.47 -7.19 9.76
CA ALA A 180 -15.25 -7.32 10.99
C ALA A 180 -15.49 -8.80 11.34
N GLY A 181 -15.39 -9.14 12.64
CA GLY A 181 -15.54 -10.51 13.11
C GLY A 181 -14.27 -11.37 13.03
N THR A 182 -13.16 -10.84 12.54
CA THR A 182 -11.86 -11.53 12.63
C THR A 182 -11.24 -11.25 14.00
N GLU A 183 -11.06 -12.28 14.83
CA GLU A 183 -10.34 -12.16 16.11
C GLU A 183 -8.88 -11.76 15.86
N VAL A 184 -8.38 -10.85 16.69
CA VAL A 184 -7.01 -10.30 16.66
C VAL A 184 -6.06 -11.23 17.40
#